data_58533ec5c1f3f137def20676421bcced
#
_entry.id   58533ec5c1f3f137def20676421bcced
#
_cell.length_a   1.000
_cell.length_b   1.000
_cell.length_c   1.000
_cell.angle_alpha   90.00
_cell.angle_beta   90.00
_cell.angle_gamma   90.00
#
_symmetry.space_group_name_H-M   'P 1'
#
loop_
_entity.id
_entity.type
_entity.pdbx_description
1 polymer ?
#
loop_
_entity_poly.entity_id
_entity_poly.type
_entity_poly.pdbx_seq_one_letter_code
_entity_poly.pdbx_strand_id
1 'polypeptide(L)'
;MGSEMCIRDRVTGTVRERSSKNAHIPTGDIELIVSELNVLNTALTPPFTIEEETDGGDDLRMKYRYLDLRRPDLQRNIMMKSKVAQLTRQFFTEEGFLEIETPMLGKSTPEGARDYLVPSRVHPGHFYGLPQSPQLFKQLLMASGYDRYFQIARCFRDEDLRADRQPEFTQADMELSFVDIDDVIDVNERLLKFVFKEAIGVDVQIPLQRMPWQEAMDRFGSDKPDTRFGMELVDVSETVKGCGFGVFTGALENGGSVRGINVEGQGHMPRKKIDKLVEHAKGCGAKGLAYLCINED
;
A
#
# COMPACT_ATOMS: atom_id res chain seq x y z
N MET A 1 -29.74 16.31 -19.01
CA MET A 1 -30.11 16.08 -17.59
C MET A 1 -28.91 15.45 -16.94
N GLY A 2 -27.99 16.28 -16.57
CA GLY A 2 -26.75 15.84 -15.95
C GLY A 2 -26.85 15.96 -14.45
N SER A 3 -26.18 15.09 -13.76
CA SER A 3 -25.77 15.18 -12.35
C SER A 3 -26.85 15.27 -11.28
N GLU A 4 -27.99 14.64 -11.46
CA GLU A 4 -29.08 14.64 -10.48
C GLU A 4 -28.91 13.52 -9.44
N MET A 5 -27.68 13.22 -9.04
CA MET A 5 -27.39 12.18 -8.06
C MET A 5 -27.97 12.45 -6.66
N CYS A 6 -28.58 13.61 -6.47
CA CYS A 6 -29.16 14.01 -5.20
C CYS A 6 -30.69 14.13 -5.23
N ILE A 7 -31.32 13.97 -6.38
CA ILE A 7 -32.79 13.92 -6.50
C ILE A 7 -33.24 12.47 -6.46
N ARG A 8 -34.27 12.19 -5.67
CA ARG A 8 -34.94 10.90 -5.68
C ARG A 8 -36.27 11.07 -6.37
N ASP A 9 -36.48 10.35 -7.47
CA ASP A 9 -37.73 10.41 -8.26
C ASP A 9 -38.25 9.01 -8.53
N ARG A 10 -39.51 8.99 -8.99
CA ARG A 10 -40.17 7.83 -9.56
C ARG A 10 -40.67 8.21 -10.95
N VAL A 11 -40.33 7.42 -11.93
CA VAL A 11 -40.84 7.58 -13.28
C VAL A 11 -41.73 6.41 -13.67
N THR A 12 -42.82 6.70 -14.39
CA THR A 12 -43.65 5.72 -15.08
C THR A 12 -43.51 5.95 -16.58
N GLY A 13 -43.33 4.89 -17.35
CA GLY A 13 -43.09 5.05 -18.78
C GLY A 13 -42.97 3.73 -19.52
N THR A 14 -42.71 3.81 -20.82
CA THR A 14 -42.54 2.65 -21.70
C THR A 14 -41.05 2.49 -22.07
N VAL A 15 -40.56 1.29 -21.89
CA VAL A 15 -39.19 0.93 -22.33
C VAL A 15 -39.20 0.73 -23.84
N ARG A 16 -38.26 1.34 -24.54
CA ARG A 16 -38.01 1.09 -25.96
C ARG A 16 -36.53 0.96 -26.28
N GLU A 17 -36.21 0.42 -27.43
CA GLU A 17 -34.86 0.44 -27.96
C GLU A 17 -34.39 1.85 -28.29
N ARG A 18 -33.17 2.21 -27.96
CA ARG A 18 -32.58 3.53 -28.29
C ARG A 18 -32.30 3.61 -29.78
N SER A 19 -32.61 4.74 -30.36
CA SER A 19 -32.24 5.06 -31.74
C SER A 19 -30.71 5.22 -31.89
N SER A 20 -30.03 5.68 -30.83
CA SER A 20 -28.57 5.78 -30.75
C SER A 20 -28.08 5.02 -29.50
N LYS A 21 -27.54 3.83 -29.71
CA LYS A 21 -27.04 2.97 -28.64
C LYS A 21 -25.78 3.55 -28.02
N ASN A 22 -25.62 3.38 -26.70
CA ASN A 22 -24.44 3.83 -25.95
C ASN A 22 -23.78 2.63 -25.29
N ALA A 23 -22.71 2.14 -25.90
CA ALA A 23 -21.94 0.98 -25.39
C ALA A 23 -21.20 1.24 -24.06
N HIS A 24 -21.13 2.50 -23.59
CA HIS A 24 -20.42 2.85 -22.36
C HIS A 24 -21.25 2.71 -21.09
N ILE A 25 -22.56 2.42 -21.22
CA ILE A 25 -23.43 2.18 -20.08
C ILE A 25 -24.13 0.82 -20.21
N PRO A 26 -24.31 0.08 -19.09
CA PRO A 26 -24.88 -1.28 -19.11
C PRO A 26 -26.30 -1.37 -19.72
N THR A 27 -27.06 -0.27 -19.66
CA THR A 27 -28.42 -0.17 -20.20
C THR A 27 -28.47 0.68 -21.47
N GLY A 28 -27.37 0.83 -22.18
CA GLY A 28 -27.22 1.75 -23.31
C GLY A 28 -27.98 1.37 -24.56
N ASP A 29 -28.55 0.17 -24.65
CA ASP A 29 -29.41 -0.27 -25.77
C ASP A 29 -30.85 0.15 -25.64
N ILE A 30 -31.27 0.50 -24.43
CA ILE A 30 -32.70 0.85 -24.14
C ILE A 30 -32.79 2.24 -23.53
N GLU A 31 -33.99 2.84 -23.67
CA GLU A 31 -34.36 4.08 -23.01
C GLU A 31 -35.81 4.00 -22.51
N LEU A 32 -36.13 4.80 -21.51
CA LEU A 32 -37.44 4.90 -20.93
C LEU A 32 -38.12 6.19 -21.44
N ILE A 33 -39.23 6.05 -22.15
CA ILE A 33 -40.11 7.18 -22.49
C ILE A 33 -41.00 7.44 -21.28
N VAL A 34 -40.68 8.50 -20.56
CA VAL A 34 -41.38 8.87 -19.33
C VAL A 34 -42.74 9.50 -19.66
N SER A 35 -43.81 8.92 -19.13
CA SER A 35 -45.14 9.46 -19.17
C SER A 35 -45.54 10.22 -17.90
N GLU A 36 -44.90 9.85 -16.75
CA GLU A 36 -45.16 10.50 -15.47
C GLU A 36 -43.83 10.58 -14.67
N LEU A 37 -43.57 11.76 -14.10
CA LEU A 37 -42.44 12.01 -13.22
C LEU A 37 -42.94 12.49 -11.85
N ASN A 38 -42.64 11.74 -10.82
CA ASN A 38 -42.92 12.10 -9.44
C ASN A 38 -41.62 12.31 -8.66
N VAL A 39 -41.33 13.55 -8.28
CA VAL A 39 -40.16 13.90 -7.47
C VAL A 39 -40.44 13.52 -6.02
N LEU A 40 -39.75 12.49 -5.50
CA LEU A 40 -39.92 11.98 -4.13
C LEU A 40 -39.14 12.82 -3.12
N ASN A 41 -38.00 13.33 -3.52
CA ASN A 41 -37.15 14.19 -2.67
C ASN A 41 -36.29 15.10 -3.55
N THR A 42 -36.07 16.32 -3.10
CA THR A 42 -35.19 17.29 -3.74
C THR A 42 -33.90 17.43 -2.97
N ALA A 43 -32.80 17.86 -3.62
CA ALA A 43 -31.51 18.11 -2.99
C ALA A 43 -30.88 19.39 -3.52
N LEU A 44 -30.00 19.96 -2.74
CA LEU A 44 -29.14 21.06 -3.18
C LEU A 44 -28.06 20.51 -4.14
N THR A 45 -27.55 21.37 -5.00
CA THR A 45 -26.42 21.03 -5.86
C THR A 45 -25.23 20.60 -5.03
N PRO A 46 -24.60 19.45 -5.35
CA PRO A 46 -23.38 19.04 -4.66
C PRO A 46 -22.26 20.09 -4.77
N PRO A 47 -21.42 20.24 -3.76
CA PRO A 47 -20.33 21.23 -3.76
C PRO A 47 -19.19 20.89 -4.76
N PHE A 48 -19.17 19.69 -5.31
CA PHE A 48 -18.23 19.21 -6.34
C PHE A 48 -18.85 18.04 -7.12
N THR A 49 -18.28 17.72 -8.29
CA THR A 49 -18.75 16.59 -9.11
C THR A 49 -18.40 15.25 -8.44
N ILE A 50 -19.40 14.33 -8.43
CA ILE A 50 -19.26 12.99 -7.85
C ILE A 50 -18.88 12.00 -8.97
N GLU A 51 -17.69 12.19 -9.52
CA GLU A 51 -17.11 11.39 -10.61
C GLU A 51 -15.68 11.03 -10.26
N GLU A 52 -15.03 10.12 -11.03
CA GLU A 52 -13.63 9.75 -10.80
C GLU A 52 -12.71 10.97 -10.89
N GLU A 53 -12.95 11.82 -11.92
CA GLU A 53 -12.29 13.12 -12.05
C GLU A 53 -13.20 14.19 -11.46
N THR A 54 -12.87 14.67 -10.27
CA THR A 54 -13.64 15.69 -9.58
C THR A 54 -12.96 17.04 -9.65
N ASP A 55 -13.75 18.11 -9.68
CA ASP A 55 -13.33 19.50 -9.54
C ASP A 55 -13.14 19.94 -8.08
N GLY A 56 -13.42 19.06 -7.12
CA GLY A 56 -13.28 19.32 -5.69
C GLY A 56 -11.85 19.21 -5.19
N GLY A 57 -11.32 20.28 -4.61
CA GLY A 57 -10.05 20.26 -3.88
C GLY A 57 -10.15 19.43 -2.58
N ASP A 58 -9.00 19.05 -2.00
CA ASP A 58 -8.93 18.15 -0.85
C ASP A 58 -9.71 18.67 0.36
N ASP A 59 -9.61 19.94 0.69
CA ASP A 59 -10.32 20.55 1.82
C ASP A 59 -11.84 20.42 1.68
N LEU A 60 -12.36 20.64 0.47
CA LEU A 60 -13.78 20.56 0.19
C LEU A 60 -14.27 19.09 0.25
N ARG A 61 -13.47 18.17 -0.27
CA ARG A 61 -13.72 16.73 -0.23
C ARG A 61 -13.69 16.20 1.20
N MET A 62 -12.76 16.68 2.04
CA MET A 62 -12.72 16.31 3.46
C MET A 62 -13.91 16.87 4.23
N LYS A 63 -14.32 18.12 3.96
CA LYS A 63 -15.50 18.71 4.58
C LYS A 63 -16.80 17.97 4.26
N TYR A 64 -16.94 17.51 3.02
CA TYR A 64 -18.11 16.76 2.55
C TYR A 64 -17.75 15.30 2.25
N ARG A 65 -17.02 14.65 3.16
CA ARG A 65 -16.48 13.30 2.97
C ARG A 65 -17.53 12.27 2.59
N TYR A 66 -18.75 12.38 3.09
CA TYR A 66 -19.86 11.49 2.76
C TYR A 66 -20.31 11.59 1.28
N LEU A 67 -20.11 12.74 0.63
CA LEU A 67 -20.30 12.89 -0.81
C LEU A 67 -19.08 12.38 -1.60
N ASP A 68 -17.88 12.68 -1.15
CA ASP A 68 -16.65 12.17 -1.76
C ASP A 68 -16.61 10.63 -1.79
N LEU A 69 -17.08 9.98 -0.73
CA LEU A 69 -17.21 8.51 -0.68
C LEU A 69 -18.22 7.91 -1.65
N ARG A 70 -19.02 8.72 -2.34
CA ARG A 70 -19.90 8.26 -3.43
C ARG A 70 -19.16 8.14 -4.77
N ARG A 71 -17.95 8.68 -4.88
CA ARG A 71 -17.15 8.59 -6.11
C ARG A 71 -16.78 7.13 -6.39
N PRO A 72 -16.84 6.69 -7.66
CA PRO A 72 -16.65 5.28 -8.01
C PRO A 72 -15.27 4.74 -7.62
N ASP A 73 -14.22 5.54 -7.75
CA ASP A 73 -12.85 5.20 -7.38
C ASP A 73 -12.69 4.92 -5.87
N LEU A 74 -13.28 5.78 -5.03
CA LEU A 74 -13.26 5.58 -3.58
C LEU A 74 -14.13 4.42 -3.12
N GLN A 75 -15.28 4.21 -3.78
CA GLN A 75 -16.12 3.04 -3.52
C GLN A 75 -15.38 1.74 -3.86
N ARG A 76 -14.70 1.68 -5.01
CA ARG A 76 -13.87 0.52 -5.38
C ARG A 76 -12.80 0.23 -4.34
N ASN A 77 -12.12 1.26 -3.82
CA ASN A 77 -11.10 1.09 -2.79
C ASN A 77 -11.67 0.52 -1.49
N ILE A 78 -12.84 1.00 -1.05
CA ILE A 78 -13.50 0.48 0.16
C ILE A 78 -13.98 -0.96 -0.07
N MET A 79 -14.58 -1.25 -1.22
CA MET A 79 -15.00 -2.60 -1.59
C MET A 79 -13.81 -3.56 -1.65
N MET A 80 -12.68 -3.11 -2.22
CA MET A 80 -11.44 -3.89 -2.27
C MET A 80 -10.93 -4.19 -0.86
N LYS A 81 -10.87 -3.20 0.03
CA LYS A 81 -10.48 -3.41 1.43
C LYS A 81 -11.38 -4.44 2.12
N SER A 82 -12.69 -4.36 1.90
CA SER A 82 -13.65 -5.33 2.45
C SER A 82 -13.40 -6.73 1.89
N LYS A 83 -13.20 -6.85 0.57
CA LYS A 83 -12.91 -8.13 -0.11
C LYS A 83 -11.61 -8.75 0.43
N VAL A 84 -10.53 -7.97 0.55
CA VAL A 84 -9.25 -8.45 1.10
C VAL A 84 -9.42 -8.98 2.52
N ALA A 85 -10.15 -8.27 3.39
CA ALA A 85 -10.39 -8.73 4.76
C ALA A 85 -11.21 -10.04 4.80
N GLN A 86 -12.21 -10.20 3.94
CA GLN A 86 -13.00 -11.44 3.84
C GLN A 86 -12.14 -12.61 3.34
N LEU A 87 -11.35 -12.41 2.30
CA LEU A 87 -10.45 -13.44 1.76
C LEU A 87 -9.38 -13.85 2.80
N THR A 88 -8.84 -12.89 3.54
CA THR A 88 -7.90 -13.17 4.62
C THR A 88 -8.54 -14.04 5.70
N ARG A 89 -9.78 -13.74 6.12
CA ARG A 89 -10.52 -14.59 7.07
C ARG A 89 -10.78 -15.98 6.52
N GLN A 90 -11.21 -16.06 5.27
CA GLN A 90 -11.45 -17.35 4.60
C GLN A 90 -10.18 -18.20 4.63
N PHE A 91 -9.05 -17.65 4.18
CA PHE A 91 -7.79 -18.37 4.15
C PHE A 91 -7.39 -18.89 5.53
N PHE A 92 -7.35 -18.02 6.55
CA PHE A 92 -6.94 -18.44 7.88
C PHE A 92 -7.89 -19.47 8.49
N THR A 93 -9.20 -19.35 8.25
CA THR A 93 -10.19 -20.33 8.71
C THR A 93 -9.97 -21.69 8.06
N GLU A 94 -9.72 -21.72 6.75
CA GLU A 94 -9.43 -22.97 6.00
C GLU A 94 -8.10 -23.61 6.44
N GLU A 95 -7.12 -22.79 6.86
CA GLU A 95 -5.84 -23.24 7.44
C GLU A 95 -5.95 -23.65 8.93
N GLY A 96 -7.13 -23.64 9.51
CA GLY A 96 -7.38 -24.06 10.87
C GLY A 96 -7.00 -23.05 11.96
N PHE A 97 -6.88 -21.78 11.59
CA PHE A 97 -6.69 -20.71 12.57
C PHE A 97 -8.03 -20.29 13.21
N LEU A 98 -7.97 -19.89 14.46
CA LEU A 98 -9.09 -19.33 15.19
C LEU A 98 -8.99 -17.80 15.23
N GLU A 99 -10.05 -17.13 14.76
CA GLU A 99 -10.15 -15.66 14.91
C GLU A 99 -10.54 -15.33 16.35
N ILE A 100 -9.68 -14.61 17.06
CA ILE A 100 -9.92 -14.19 18.43
C ILE A 100 -9.74 -12.69 18.54
N GLU A 101 -10.80 -11.98 18.92
CA GLU A 101 -10.76 -10.54 19.17
C GLU A 101 -10.13 -10.26 20.53
N THR A 102 -9.15 -9.36 20.57
CA THR A 102 -8.42 -8.99 21.78
C THR A 102 -8.84 -7.61 22.28
N PRO A 103 -8.71 -7.32 23.60
CA PRO A 103 -9.07 -6.03 24.16
C PRO A 103 -8.28 -4.87 23.53
N MET A 104 -8.98 -3.76 23.27
CA MET A 104 -8.35 -2.51 22.79
C MET A 104 -7.94 -1.58 23.93
N LEU A 105 -8.60 -1.63 25.07
CA LEU A 105 -8.23 -0.87 26.27
C LEU A 105 -7.34 -1.76 27.15
N GLY A 106 -6.05 -1.54 27.04
CA GLY A 106 -5.06 -2.31 27.76
C GLY A 106 -4.15 -1.45 28.64
N LYS A 107 -3.15 -2.09 29.20
CA LYS A 107 -2.03 -1.43 29.84
C LYS A 107 -1.02 -1.06 28.77
N SER A 108 -0.36 0.10 28.92
CA SER A 108 0.74 0.49 28.03
C SER A 108 1.82 -0.60 28.00
N THR A 109 2.28 -0.94 26.80
CA THR A 109 3.31 -1.95 26.54
C THR A 109 4.47 -1.36 25.73
N PRO A 110 5.72 -1.70 26.05
CA PRO A 110 6.87 -1.15 25.32
C PRO A 110 7.09 -1.91 24.00
N GLU A 111 6.33 -1.57 22.95
CA GLU A 111 6.42 -2.22 21.62
C GLU A 111 7.20 -1.41 20.57
N GLY A 112 7.90 -0.35 20.97
CA GLY A 112 8.78 0.42 20.09
C GLY A 112 8.21 1.75 19.59
N ALA A 113 6.88 1.90 19.46
CA ALA A 113 6.21 3.17 19.20
C ALA A 113 5.71 3.81 20.50
N ARG A 114 5.19 5.04 20.42
CA ARG A 114 4.46 5.65 21.53
C ARG A 114 2.99 5.22 21.49
N ASP A 115 2.43 4.98 22.69
CA ASP A 115 1.02 4.60 22.82
C ASP A 115 0.12 5.84 22.83
N TYR A 116 -1.05 5.74 22.21
CA TYR A 116 -2.15 6.64 22.49
C TYR A 116 -2.74 6.33 23.85
N LEU A 117 -2.88 7.32 24.72
CA LEU A 117 -3.36 7.17 26.07
C LEU A 117 -4.81 7.68 26.19
N VAL A 118 -5.65 6.85 26.80
CA VAL A 118 -7.05 7.17 27.09
C VAL A 118 -7.20 7.36 28.62
N PRO A 119 -7.54 8.57 29.12
CA PRO A 119 -7.67 8.80 30.56
C PRO A 119 -8.86 8.03 31.13
N SER A 120 -8.67 7.42 32.32
CA SER A 120 -9.72 6.75 33.03
C SER A 120 -10.56 7.73 33.85
N ARG A 121 -11.87 7.74 33.66
CA ARG A 121 -12.80 8.53 34.50
C ARG A 121 -13.03 7.89 35.85
N VAL A 122 -12.93 6.56 35.93
CA VAL A 122 -13.19 5.78 37.16
C VAL A 122 -11.98 5.81 38.07
N HIS A 123 -10.78 5.85 37.52
CA HIS A 123 -9.52 5.87 38.28
C HIS A 123 -8.73 7.14 37.93
N PRO A 124 -8.93 8.25 38.69
CA PRO A 124 -8.21 9.51 38.42
C PRO A 124 -6.69 9.32 38.42
N GLY A 125 -6.02 9.91 37.46
CA GLY A 125 -4.56 9.79 37.29
C GLY A 125 -4.09 8.49 36.61
N HIS A 126 -5.00 7.61 36.19
CA HIS A 126 -4.68 6.40 35.44
C HIS A 126 -5.14 6.50 33.98
N PHE A 127 -4.43 5.76 33.10
CA PHE A 127 -4.68 5.77 31.68
C PHE A 127 -4.72 4.34 31.15
N TYR A 128 -5.50 4.16 30.09
CA TYR A 128 -5.40 2.98 29.22
C TYR A 128 -4.49 3.31 28.04
N GLY A 129 -3.73 2.33 27.57
CA GLY A 129 -3.01 2.39 26.31
C GLY A 129 -3.85 1.75 25.20
N LEU A 130 -3.91 2.38 24.02
CA LEU A 130 -4.43 1.72 22.82
C LEU A 130 -3.34 0.81 22.23
N PRO A 131 -3.69 -0.39 21.70
CA PRO A 131 -2.71 -1.38 21.31
C PRO A 131 -1.94 -0.94 20.04
N GLN A 132 -0.63 -1.06 20.07
CA GLN A 132 0.23 -0.92 18.89
C GLN A 132 0.13 -2.16 17.99
N SER A 133 -0.08 -3.31 18.60
CA SER A 133 -0.45 -4.61 18.04
C SER A 133 -1.05 -5.48 19.16
N PRO A 134 -1.69 -6.61 18.87
CA PRO A 134 -2.17 -7.54 19.89
C PRO A 134 -1.06 -8.44 20.47
N GLN A 135 0.20 -8.02 20.44
CA GLN A 135 1.39 -8.85 20.73
C GLN A 135 1.32 -9.57 22.09
N LEU A 136 0.99 -8.85 23.15
CA LEU A 136 0.90 -9.48 24.48
C LEU A 136 -0.21 -10.52 24.55
N PHE A 137 -1.37 -10.21 23.97
CA PHE A 137 -2.53 -11.09 24.01
C PHE A 137 -2.32 -12.36 23.19
N LYS A 138 -1.75 -12.24 21.98
CA LYS A 138 -1.51 -13.44 21.15
C LYS A 138 -0.48 -14.38 21.77
N GLN A 139 0.56 -13.87 22.44
CA GLN A 139 1.48 -14.70 23.22
C GLN A 139 0.77 -15.44 24.37
N LEU A 140 -0.12 -14.75 25.10
CA LEU A 140 -0.91 -15.38 26.14
C LEU A 140 -1.87 -16.44 25.56
N LEU A 141 -2.43 -16.23 24.37
CA LEU A 141 -3.25 -17.20 23.69
C LEU A 141 -2.46 -18.46 23.34
N MET A 142 -1.22 -18.32 22.84
CA MET A 142 -0.33 -19.47 22.61
C MET A 142 -0.07 -20.25 23.91
N ALA A 143 0.27 -19.54 25.00
CA ALA A 143 0.44 -20.17 26.32
C ALA A 143 -0.83 -20.82 26.87
N SER A 144 -1.99 -20.39 26.38
CA SER A 144 -3.31 -20.94 26.75
C SER A 144 -3.75 -22.12 25.85
N GLY A 145 -2.90 -22.54 24.89
CA GLY A 145 -3.15 -23.70 24.03
C GLY A 145 -3.96 -23.40 22.77
N TYR A 146 -4.05 -22.13 22.35
CA TYR A 146 -4.61 -21.76 21.05
C TYR A 146 -3.50 -21.74 20.01
N ASP A 147 -3.14 -22.87 19.46
CA ASP A 147 -1.94 -23.06 18.65
C ASP A 147 -1.92 -22.32 17.31
N ARG A 148 -3.07 -21.87 16.84
CA ARG A 148 -3.22 -21.10 15.60
C ARG A 148 -4.24 -19.98 15.82
N TYR A 149 -3.74 -18.77 15.99
CA TYR A 149 -4.53 -17.56 16.18
C TYR A 149 -4.39 -16.63 15.00
N PHE A 150 -5.46 -15.92 14.64
CA PHE A 150 -5.39 -14.71 13.85
C PHE A 150 -6.44 -13.68 14.28
N GLN A 151 -6.23 -12.45 13.85
CA GLN A 151 -7.18 -11.34 14.03
C GLN A 151 -6.98 -10.30 12.93
N ILE A 152 -8.07 -9.72 12.43
CA ILE A 152 -8.01 -8.46 11.67
C ILE A 152 -8.01 -7.32 12.70
N ALA A 153 -6.82 -7.00 13.19
CA ALA A 153 -6.63 -6.16 14.35
C ALA A 153 -6.57 -4.67 14.00
N ARG A 154 -7.23 -3.84 14.81
CA ARG A 154 -7.04 -2.38 14.78
C ARG A 154 -5.85 -2.02 15.66
N CYS A 155 -4.90 -1.28 15.08
CA CYS A 155 -3.64 -0.90 15.73
C CYS A 155 -3.45 0.60 15.70
N PHE A 156 -2.74 1.13 16.71
CA PHE A 156 -2.54 2.55 16.94
C PHE A 156 -1.07 2.83 17.26
N ARG A 157 -0.48 3.84 16.64
CA ARG A 157 0.90 4.26 16.92
C ARG A 157 1.00 5.77 16.85
N ASP A 158 1.43 6.41 17.93
CA ASP A 158 1.67 7.84 18.00
C ASP A 158 3.08 8.15 17.49
N GLU A 159 3.23 8.13 16.18
CA GLU A 159 4.48 8.37 15.46
C GLU A 159 4.30 9.43 14.37
N ASP A 160 5.41 9.99 13.89
CA ASP A 160 5.40 10.92 12.77
C ASP A 160 4.81 10.27 11.52
N LEU A 161 3.88 10.97 10.88
CA LEU A 161 3.24 10.51 9.65
C LEU A 161 4.25 10.49 8.49
N ARG A 162 4.19 9.44 7.71
CA ARG A 162 4.89 9.30 6.43
C ARG A 162 3.87 8.98 5.34
N ALA A 163 4.27 9.01 4.08
CA ALA A 163 3.37 8.81 2.95
C ALA A 163 2.52 7.52 3.05
N ASP A 164 3.09 6.46 3.61
CA ASP A 164 2.48 5.13 3.74
C ASP A 164 2.07 4.76 5.19
N ARG A 165 2.22 5.69 6.16
CA ARG A 165 1.95 5.42 7.58
C ARG A 165 0.80 6.28 8.09
N GLN A 166 -0.12 5.62 8.78
CA GLN A 166 -1.24 6.25 9.46
C GLN A 166 -1.16 5.93 10.98
N PRO A 167 -1.63 6.86 11.85
CA PRO A 167 -1.61 6.64 13.29
C PRO A 167 -2.55 5.51 13.73
N GLU A 168 -3.57 5.24 12.92
CA GLU A 168 -4.54 4.17 13.08
C GLU A 168 -4.60 3.33 11.81
N PHE A 169 -4.37 2.03 11.93
CA PHE A 169 -4.31 1.11 10.79
C PHE A 169 -4.81 -0.29 11.15
N THR A 170 -4.98 -1.13 10.15
CA THR A 170 -5.45 -2.51 10.33
C THR A 170 -4.35 -3.48 9.96
N GLN A 171 -4.13 -4.49 10.79
CA GLN A 171 -3.23 -5.61 10.53
C GLN A 171 -4.03 -6.90 10.34
N ALA A 172 -3.58 -7.76 9.42
CA ALA A 172 -3.85 -9.19 9.50
C ALA A 172 -2.76 -9.76 10.43
N ASP A 173 -3.10 -9.95 11.67
CA ASP A 173 -2.19 -10.44 12.70
C ASP A 173 -2.38 -11.92 12.94
N MET A 174 -1.30 -12.67 13.12
CA MET A 174 -1.37 -14.11 13.38
C MET A 174 -0.28 -14.54 14.35
N GLU A 175 -0.49 -15.67 15.01
CA GLU A 175 0.49 -16.34 15.85
C GLU A 175 0.31 -17.85 15.76
N LEU A 176 1.45 -18.58 15.78
CA LEU A 176 1.48 -20.04 15.72
C LEU A 176 2.39 -20.60 16.81
N SER A 177 2.00 -21.75 17.37
CA SER A 177 2.83 -22.57 18.27
C SER A 177 3.51 -23.69 17.51
N PHE A 178 4.65 -24.17 18.01
CA PHE A 178 5.38 -25.35 17.54
C PHE A 178 5.80 -25.29 16.06
N VAL A 179 6.23 -24.11 15.61
CA VAL A 179 6.65 -23.85 14.23
C VAL A 179 8.03 -23.19 14.19
N ASP A 180 8.69 -23.35 13.06
CA ASP A 180 9.94 -22.66 12.72
C ASP A 180 9.70 -21.49 11.75
N ILE A 181 10.77 -20.77 11.41
CA ILE A 181 10.72 -19.59 10.53
C ILE A 181 10.11 -19.94 9.17
N ASP A 182 10.47 -21.10 8.63
CA ASP A 182 10.01 -21.54 7.29
C ASP A 182 8.50 -21.81 7.27
N ASP A 183 7.93 -22.34 8.34
CA ASP A 183 6.48 -22.57 8.45
C ASP A 183 5.70 -21.25 8.44
N VAL A 184 6.20 -20.23 9.14
CA VAL A 184 5.59 -18.90 9.17
C VAL A 184 5.67 -18.24 7.80
N ILE A 185 6.80 -18.36 7.11
CA ILE A 185 6.97 -17.82 5.76
C ILE A 185 6.02 -18.52 4.78
N ASP A 186 5.92 -19.85 4.81
CA ASP A 186 5.02 -20.61 3.93
C ASP A 186 3.56 -20.19 4.07
N VAL A 187 3.07 -20.07 5.30
CA VAL A 187 1.70 -19.60 5.54
C VAL A 187 1.47 -18.20 4.94
N ASN A 188 2.43 -17.28 5.13
CA ASN A 188 2.31 -15.92 4.57
C ASN A 188 2.38 -15.91 3.03
N GLU A 189 3.25 -16.69 2.43
CA GLU A 189 3.36 -16.81 0.97
C GLU A 189 2.06 -17.34 0.36
N ARG A 190 1.48 -18.37 0.95
CA ARG A 190 0.19 -18.94 0.51
C ARG A 190 -0.97 -17.95 0.72
N LEU A 191 -0.98 -17.20 1.83
CA LEU A 191 -1.94 -16.13 2.05
C LEU A 191 -1.85 -15.06 0.97
N LEU A 192 -0.65 -14.55 0.68
CA LEU A 192 -0.44 -13.55 -0.37
C LEU A 192 -0.88 -14.06 -1.73
N LYS A 193 -0.46 -15.28 -2.12
CA LYS A 193 -0.87 -15.90 -3.37
C LYS A 193 -2.39 -15.98 -3.49
N PHE A 194 -3.07 -16.49 -2.46
CA PHE A 194 -4.52 -16.63 -2.42
C PHE A 194 -5.23 -15.26 -2.53
N VAL A 195 -4.85 -14.30 -1.68
CA VAL A 195 -5.52 -12.99 -1.66
C VAL A 195 -5.33 -12.23 -2.97
N PHE A 196 -4.12 -12.21 -3.54
CA PHE A 196 -3.86 -11.53 -4.82
C PHE A 196 -4.63 -12.17 -5.97
N LYS A 197 -4.66 -13.50 -6.03
CA LYS A 197 -5.40 -14.24 -7.06
C LYS A 197 -6.89 -13.93 -6.98
N GLU A 198 -7.50 -14.07 -5.81
CA GLU A 198 -8.94 -13.91 -5.64
C GLU A 198 -9.39 -12.44 -5.66
N ALA A 199 -8.54 -11.50 -5.20
CA ALA A 199 -8.89 -10.09 -5.18
C ALA A 199 -8.77 -9.43 -6.55
N ILE A 200 -7.66 -9.64 -7.25
CA ILE A 200 -7.28 -8.91 -8.47
C ILE A 200 -6.83 -9.81 -9.64
N GLY A 201 -6.91 -11.13 -9.51
CA GLY A 201 -6.56 -12.08 -10.58
C GLY A 201 -5.06 -12.26 -10.83
N VAL A 202 -4.20 -11.79 -9.92
CA VAL A 202 -2.73 -11.90 -10.05
C VAL A 202 -2.25 -13.18 -9.36
N ASP A 203 -1.64 -14.07 -10.11
CA ASP A 203 -1.05 -15.31 -9.58
C ASP A 203 0.38 -15.05 -9.11
N VAL A 204 0.54 -14.76 -7.82
CA VAL A 204 1.85 -14.56 -7.18
C VAL A 204 2.62 -15.87 -7.19
N GLN A 205 3.83 -15.84 -7.76
CA GLN A 205 4.71 -17.00 -7.76
C GLN A 205 5.33 -17.20 -6.39
N ILE A 206 5.25 -18.42 -5.88
CA ILE A 206 5.87 -18.83 -4.61
C ILE A 206 6.80 -20.04 -4.85
N PRO A 207 7.88 -20.22 -4.08
CA PRO A 207 8.30 -19.38 -2.96
C PRO A 207 8.78 -18.00 -3.40
N LEU A 208 8.58 -16.99 -2.57
CA LEU A 208 9.13 -15.65 -2.80
C LEU A 208 10.65 -15.66 -2.66
N GLN A 209 11.32 -14.78 -3.39
CA GLN A 209 12.78 -14.66 -3.30
C GLN A 209 13.20 -14.29 -1.88
N ARG A 210 14.08 -15.10 -1.29
CA ARG A 210 14.73 -14.81 -0.01
C ARG A 210 16.05 -14.12 -0.26
N MET A 211 16.21 -12.93 0.26
CA MET A 211 17.39 -12.10 0.05
C MET A 211 17.97 -11.69 1.41
N PRO A 212 19.22 -12.08 1.73
CA PRO A 212 19.91 -11.57 2.91
C PRO A 212 20.05 -10.05 2.86
N TRP A 213 20.04 -9.40 4.03
CA TRP A 213 20.18 -7.94 4.12
C TRP A 213 21.43 -7.43 3.39
N GLN A 214 22.58 -8.09 3.54
CA GLN A 214 23.80 -7.69 2.88
C GLN A 214 23.68 -7.74 1.35
N GLU A 215 23.06 -8.78 0.81
CA GLU A 215 22.80 -8.90 -0.62
C GLU A 215 21.88 -7.79 -1.13
N ALA A 216 20.81 -7.45 -0.38
CA ALA A 216 19.92 -6.36 -0.73
C ALA A 216 20.66 -5.02 -0.78
N MET A 217 21.50 -4.74 0.20
CA MET A 217 22.33 -3.54 0.23
C MET A 217 23.39 -3.52 -0.87
N ASP A 218 23.99 -4.66 -1.19
CA ASP A 218 25.03 -4.74 -2.22
C ASP A 218 24.46 -4.56 -3.63
N ARG A 219 23.31 -5.15 -3.92
CA ARG A 219 22.69 -5.12 -5.25
C ARG A 219 21.79 -3.91 -5.48
N PHE A 220 21.13 -3.40 -4.45
CA PHE A 220 20.09 -2.37 -4.60
C PHE A 220 20.33 -1.11 -3.74
N GLY A 221 21.25 -1.16 -2.78
CA GLY A 221 21.48 -0.04 -1.85
C GLY A 221 20.32 0.23 -0.90
N SER A 222 19.41 -0.72 -0.72
CA SER A 222 18.19 -0.61 0.08
C SER A 222 17.85 -1.97 0.70
N ASP A 223 17.32 -1.94 1.93
CA ASP A 223 16.75 -3.12 2.60
C ASP A 223 15.32 -3.47 2.11
N LYS A 224 14.79 -2.66 1.18
CA LYS A 224 13.48 -2.85 0.53
C LYS A 224 13.60 -2.70 -0.98
N PRO A 225 14.34 -3.61 -1.64
CA PRO A 225 14.59 -3.51 -3.06
C PRO A 225 13.31 -3.70 -3.89
N ASP A 226 13.15 -2.89 -4.94
CA ASP A 226 12.18 -3.14 -5.98
C ASP A 226 12.81 -4.03 -7.06
N THR A 227 12.45 -5.30 -7.07
CA THR A 227 13.00 -6.31 -8.00
C THR A 227 12.22 -6.42 -9.31
N ARG A 228 11.23 -5.55 -9.56
CA ARG A 228 10.40 -5.57 -10.78
C ARG A 228 11.13 -5.04 -12.01
N PHE A 229 12.25 -4.39 -11.84
CA PHE A 229 13.11 -3.90 -12.91
C PHE A 229 14.58 -4.20 -12.60
N GLY A 230 15.44 -4.18 -13.64
CA GLY A 230 16.88 -4.34 -13.52
C GLY A 230 17.58 -3.07 -12.99
N MET A 231 18.83 -2.84 -13.40
CA MET A 231 19.71 -1.75 -12.94
C MET A 231 20.22 -1.95 -11.51
N GLU A 232 20.68 -3.15 -11.24
CA GLU A 232 21.35 -3.45 -9.99
C GLU A 232 22.69 -2.70 -9.86
N LEU A 233 23.12 -2.46 -8.63
CA LEU A 233 24.44 -1.94 -8.35
C LEU A 233 25.51 -3.00 -8.65
N VAL A 234 26.50 -2.63 -9.45
CA VAL A 234 27.65 -3.48 -9.78
C VAL A 234 28.87 -2.94 -9.06
N ASP A 235 29.57 -3.79 -8.31
CA ASP A 235 30.87 -3.43 -7.72
C ASP A 235 31.95 -3.50 -8.79
N VAL A 236 32.52 -2.34 -9.11
CA VAL A 236 33.60 -2.19 -10.10
C VAL A 236 34.95 -1.87 -9.45
N SER A 237 35.06 -2.03 -8.13
CA SER A 237 36.24 -1.67 -7.34
C SER A 237 37.52 -2.28 -7.91
N GLU A 238 37.53 -3.58 -8.19
CA GLU A 238 38.70 -4.25 -8.76
C GLU A 238 38.98 -3.79 -10.21
N THR A 239 37.98 -3.48 -10.99
CA THR A 239 38.12 -3.01 -12.38
C THR A 239 38.78 -1.64 -12.45
N VAL A 240 38.46 -0.76 -11.50
CA VAL A 240 38.98 0.62 -11.49
C VAL A 240 40.24 0.78 -10.62
N LYS A 241 40.73 -0.29 -10.06
CA LYS A 241 41.94 -0.29 -9.24
C LYS A 241 43.18 0.15 -10.06
N GLY A 242 43.79 1.22 -9.64
CA GLY A 242 44.94 1.77 -10.38
C GLY A 242 44.61 2.61 -11.63
N CYS A 243 43.36 2.97 -11.85
CA CYS A 243 42.93 3.76 -13.04
C CYS A 243 43.41 5.22 -13.06
N GLY A 244 44.10 5.69 -11.99
CA GLY A 244 44.60 7.07 -11.92
C GLY A 244 43.53 8.13 -11.64
N PHE A 245 42.22 7.77 -11.55
CA PHE A 245 41.16 8.71 -11.20
C PHE A 245 41.05 8.85 -9.67
N GLY A 246 41.57 9.99 -9.15
CA GLY A 246 41.74 10.20 -7.71
C GLY A 246 40.53 9.98 -6.81
N VAL A 247 39.31 10.16 -7.38
CA VAL A 247 38.07 9.90 -6.62
C VAL A 247 37.90 8.40 -6.36
N PHE A 248 38.17 7.55 -7.33
CA PHE A 248 38.06 6.11 -7.20
C PHE A 248 39.19 5.53 -6.34
N THR A 249 40.41 5.96 -6.62
CA THR A 249 41.58 5.49 -5.83
C THR A 249 41.44 5.90 -4.37
N GLY A 250 41.04 7.14 -4.09
CA GLY A 250 40.82 7.61 -2.72
C GLY A 250 39.71 6.87 -1.99
N ALA A 251 38.61 6.46 -2.68
CA ALA A 251 37.57 5.64 -2.09
C ALA A 251 38.10 4.25 -1.68
N LEU A 252 38.86 3.60 -2.57
CA LEU A 252 39.43 2.28 -2.34
C LEU A 252 40.50 2.28 -1.24
N GLU A 253 41.41 3.29 -1.22
CA GLU A 253 42.43 3.47 -0.21
C GLU A 253 41.85 3.66 1.21
N ASN A 254 40.66 4.24 1.31
CA ASN A 254 39.94 4.40 2.57
C ASN A 254 39.03 3.19 2.92
N GLY A 255 39.18 2.06 2.25
CA GLY A 255 38.44 0.83 2.52
C GLY A 255 36.97 0.88 2.04
N GLY A 256 36.65 1.85 1.18
CA GLY A 256 35.32 1.94 0.51
C GLY A 256 35.25 1.10 -0.75
N SER A 257 34.11 1.20 -1.47
CA SER A 257 33.89 0.55 -2.75
C SER A 257 33.50 1.56 -3.85
N VAL A 258 33.71 1.19 -5.10
CA VAL A 258 33.22 1.91 -6.26
C VAL A 258 32.13 1.09 -6.90
N ARG A 259 30.91 1.62 -6.91
CA ARG A 259 29.72 0.93 -7.45
C ARG A 259 29.09 1.76 -8.53
N GLY A 260 28.54 1.11 -9.52
CA GLY A 260 27.87 1.75 -10.64
C GLY A 260 26.56 1.05 -11.00
N ILE A 261 25.77 1.70 -11.84
CA ILE A 261 24.56 1.14 -12.44
C ILE A 261 24.77 1.12 -13.95
N ASN A 262 24.57 -0.03 -14.58
CA ASN A 262 24.53 -0.13 -16.03
C ASN A 262 23.12 0.21 -16.54
N VAL A 263 22.98 1.26 -17.33
CA VAL A 263 21.69 1.69 -17.90
C VAL A 263 21.67 1.33 -19.38
N GLU A 264 21.26 0.10 -19.65
CA GLU A 264 21.24 -0.45 -21.01
C GLU A 264 20.38 0.38 -21.98
N GLY A 265 20.84 0.50 -23.21
CA GLY A 265 20.14 1.25 -24.26
C GLY A 265 20.17 2.79 -24.11
N GLN A 266 20.91 3.34 -23.14
CA GLN A 266 20.97 4.78 -22.87
C GLN A 266 22.29 5.43 -23.25
N GLY A 267 23.14 4.78 -24.06
CA GLY A 267 24.42 5.35 -24.55
C GLY A 267 24.29 6.71 -25.26
N HIS A 268 23.14 6.95 -25.88
CA HIS A 268 22.83 8.23 -26.56
C HIS A 268 22.09 9.25 -25.67
N MET A 269 22.12 9.09 -24.35
CA MET A 269 21.43 10.02 -23.44
C MET A 269 21.98 11.46 -23.64
N PRO A 270 21.11 12.46 -23.92
CA PRO A 270 21.53 13.84 -24.09
C PRO A 270 22.20 14.39 -22.82
N ARG A 271 23.28 15.13 -22.97
CA ARG A 271 24.06 15.72 -21.86
C ARG A 271 23.19 16.45 -20.84
N LYS A 272 22.18 17.19 -21.29
CA LYS A 272 21.24 17.89 -20.40
C LYS A 272 20.47 16.93 -19.45
N LYS A 273 20.20 15.69 -19.89
CA LYS A 273 19.58 14.66 -19.00
C LYS A 273 20.60 14.11 -18.01
N ILE A 274 21.82 13.88 -18.44
CA ILE A 274 22.93 13.42 -17.59
C ILE A 274 23.23 14.48 -16.51
N ASP A 275 23.31 15.76 -16.89
CA ASP A 275 23.52 16.85 -15.93
C ASP A 275 22.43 16.89 -14.86
N LYS A 276 21.16 16.62 -15.22
CA LYS A 276 20.07 16.49 -14.26
C LYS A 276 20.25 15.30 -13.31
N LEU A 277 20.78 14.18 -13.78
CA LEU A 277 21.08 13.02 -12.92
C LEU A 277 22.22 13.35 -11.96
N VAL A 278 23.24 14.08 -12.42
CA VAL A 278 24.34 14.58 -11.56
C VAL A 278 23.79 15.47 -10.46
N GLU A 279 22.92 16.43 -10.80
CA GLU A 279 22.28 17.31 -9.79
C GLU A 279 21.36 16.53 -8.85
N HIS A 280 20.61 15.56 -9.34
CA HIS A 280 19.81 14.68 -8.51
C HIS A 280 20.68 13.90 -7.51
N ALA A 281 21.78 13.29 -7.98
CA ALA A 281 22.71 12.56 -7.10
C ALA A 281 23.30 13.49 -6.02
N LYS A 282 23.67 14.72 -6.36
CA LYS A 282 24.11 15.72 -5.38
C LYS A 282 23.01 16.07 -4.37
N GLY A 283 21.77 16.21 -4.83
CA GLY A 283 20.60 16.43 -3.96
C GLY A 283 20.38 15.29 -2.97
N CYS A 284 20.77 14.06 -3.32
CA CYS A 284 20.77 12.88 -2.45
C CYS A 284 22.02 12.77 -1.57
N GLY A 285 22.93 13.76 -1.57
CA GLY A 285 24.11 13.80 -0.72
C GLY A 285 25.42 13.29 -1.35
N ALA A 286 25.38 12.86 -2.62
CA ALA A 286 26.61 12.48 -3.33
C ALA A 286 27.45 13.72 -3.67
N LYS A 287 28.79 13.60 -3.65
CA LYS A 287 29.70 14.68 -4.08
C LYS A 287 29.67 14.91 -5.60
N GLY A 288 29.23 13.94 -6.36
CA GLY A 288 29.08 13.96 -7.80
C GLY A 288 28.63 12.61 -8.34
N LEU A 289 28.46 12.53 -9.64
CA LEU A 289 28.15 11.29 -10.37
C LEU A 289 29.13 11.17 -11.55
N ALA A 290 30.01 10.18 -11.51
CA ALA A 290 30.81 9.82 -12.65
C ALA A 290 29.97 9.00 -13.64
N TYR A 291 30.16 9.18 -14.93
CA TYR A 291 29.45 8.41 -15.95
C TYR A 291 30.35 8.10 -17.16
N LEU A 292 30.04 7.01 -17.81
CA LEU A 292 30.65 6.59 -19.08
C LEU A 292 29.53 6.38 -20.09
N CYS A 293 29.71 6.83 -21.30
CA CYS A 293 28.86 6.52 -22.45
C CYS A 293 29.64 5.58 -23.37
N ILE A 294 29.08 4.38 -23.59
CA ILE A 294 29.64 3.42 -24.54
C ILE A 294 28.85 3.60 -25.85
N ASN A 295 29.55 3.97 -26.91
CA ASN A 295 29.01 4.08 -28.26
C ASN A 295 29.36 2.81 -29.03
N GLU A 296 28.65 2.55 -30.14
CA GLU A 296 28.84 1.38 -30.98
C GLU A 296 30.10 1.48 -31.93
N ASP A 297 30.94 2.52 -31.77
CA ASP A 297 32.13 2.73 -32.60
C ASP A 297 33.40 2.06 -32.07
#